data_cb5e6fba96a1e419059f2e9462197055
#
_entry.id   cb5e6fba96a1e419059f2e9462197055
#
_cell.length_a   1.000
_cell.length_b   1.000
_cell.length_c   1.000
_cell.angle_alpha   90.00
_cell.angle_beta   90.00
_cell.angle_gamma   90.00
#
_symmetry.space_group_name_H-M   'P 1'
#
loop_
_entity.id
_entity.type
_entity.pdbx_description
1 polymer ?
#
loop_
_entity_poly.entity_id
_entity_poly.type
_entity_poly.pdbx_seq_one_letter_code
_entity_poly.pdbx_strand_id
1 'polypeptide(L)'
;VKAGKKKATVNWKKKSKIDGYQIQYSTSQDFSKGNKSVTVAKAKTTKKAIKKLKNKKTYYVRIRTYKTVANQKVYSDWSNAKQVKTK
;
A
#
# COMPACT_ATOMS: atom_id res chain seq x y z
N VAL A 1 3.07 3.68 -8.85
CA VAL A 1 2.19 4.59 -8.09
C VAL A 1 1.89 5.82 -8.93
N LYS A 2 0.64 6.19 -8.98
CA LYS A 2 0.20 7.29 -9.83
C LYS A 2 -0.51 8.35 -8.97
N ALA A 3 -0.11 9.61 -9.11
CA ALA A 3 -0.69 10.70 -8.34
C ALA A 3 -2.03 11.15 -8.93
N GLY A 4 -2.94 11.53 -8.04
CA GLY A 4 -4.19 12.17 -8.39
C GLY A 4 -4.49 13.29 -7.40
N LYS A 5 -5.58 14.00 -7.63
CA LYS A 5 -6.00 15.07 -6.73
C LYS A 5 -6.52 14.45 -5.43
N LYS A 6 -5.81 14.66 -4.32
CA LYS A 6 -6.12 14.10 -3.00
C LYS A 6 -6.19 12.57 -3.01
N LYS A 7 -5.49 11.92 -3.94
CA LYS A 7 -5.47 10.47 -4.03
C LYS A 7 -4.17 9.97 -4.65
N ALA A 8 -3.89 8.70 -4.43
CA ALA A 8 -2.79 8.01 -5.09
C ALA A 8 -3.28 6.62 -5.49
N THR A 9 -2.93 6.20 -6.69
CA THR A 9 -3.25 4.86 -7.18
C THR A 9 -1.99 4.01 -7.09
N VAL A 10 -2.08 2.90 -6.38
CA VAL A 10 -0.97 1.96 -6.19
C VAL A 10 -1.21 0.77 -7.08
N ASN A 11 -0.21 0.43 -7.89
CA ASN A 11 -0.24 -0.74 -8.77
C ASN A 11 0.88 -1.69 -8.36
N TRP A 12 0.65 -3.00 -8.53
CA TRP A 12 1.66 -4.00 -8.23
C TRP A 12 1.45 -5.22 -9.08
N LYS A 13 2.43 -6.12 -9.06
CA LYS A 13 2.32 -7.39 -9.77
C LYS A 13 1.60 -8.40 -8.92
N LYS A 14 0.69 -9.15 -9.53
CA LYS A 14 -0.04 -10.22 -8.88
C LYS A 14 0.93 -11.30 -8.39
N LYS A 15 0.73 -11.73 -7.15
CA LYS A 15 1.50 -12.83 -6.55
C LYS A 15 0.61 -14.04 -6.39
N SER A 16 1.21 -15.23 -6.44
CA SER A 16 0.50 -16.49 -6.24
C SER A 16 0.68 -16.99 -4.81
N LYS A 17 -0.20 -17.88 -4.39
CA LYS A 17 -0.14 -18.56 -3.08
C LYS A 17 -0.22 -17.60 -1.90
N ILE A 18 -0.99 -16.53 -2.06
CA ILE A 18 -1.23 -15.54 -1.00
C ILE A 18 -2.72 -15.26 -0.90
N ASP A 19 -3.14 -14.65 0.20
CA ASP A 19 -4.55 -14.31 0.40
C ASP A 19 -4.86 -12.86 0.08
N GLY A 20 -3.86 -11.98 0.15
CA GLY A 20 -4.08 -10.58 -0.17
C GLY A 20 -2.83 -9.73 0.01
N TYR A 21 -3.05 -8.43 0.09
CA TYR A 21 -1.97 -7.44 0.14
C TYR A 21 -2.25 -6.44 1.25
N GLN A 22 -1.19 -5.91 1.83
CA GLN A 22 -1.28 -4.78 2.74
C GLN A 22 -0.45 -3.64 2.19
N ILE A 23 -1.09 -2.48 2.05
CA ILE A 23 -0.44 -1.25 1.59
C ILE A 23 -0.28 -0.34 2.79
N GLN A 24 0.93 0.17 3.00
CA GLN A 24 1.18 1.16 4.04
C GLN A 24 1.64 2.45 3.39
N TYR A 25 1.10 3.57 3.86
CA TYR A 25 1.49 4.86 3.34
C TYR A 25 1.69 5.87 4.48
N SER A 26 2.56 6.83 4.24
CA SER A 26 2.95 7.81 5.25
C SER A 26 3.53 9.04 4.57
N THR A 27 3.50 10.17 5.27
CA THR A 27 4.23 11.37 4.85
C THR A 27 5.68 11.34 5.33
N SER A 28 6.05 10.37 6.15
CA SER A 28 7.40 10.18 6.65
C SER A 28 8.14 9.17 5.78
N GLN A 29 9.35 9.51 5.33
CA GLN A 29 10.14 8.66 4.44
C GLN A 29 10.48 7.30 5.08
N ASP A 30 10.69 7.28 6.37
CA ASP A 30 11.04 6.05 7.10
C ASP A 30 9.85 5.39 7.77
N PHE A 31 8.64 5.87 7.50
CA PHE A 31 7.40 5.36 8.08
C PHE A 31 7.37 5.43 9.61
N SER A 32 8.08 6.38 10.19
CA SER A 32 8.13 6.53 11.64
C SER A 32 6.90 7.22 12.23
N LYS A 33 6.19 8.01 11.43
CA LYS A 33 5.03 8.78 11.88
C LYS A 33 3.92 8.77 10.84
N GLY A 34 2.68 8.87 11.32
CA GLY A 34 1.52 9.03 10.44
C GLY A 34 1.26 7.85 9.52
N ASN A 35 1.70 6.66 9.90
CA ASN A 35 1.49 5.46 9.08
C ASN A 35 0.01 5.10 9.04
N LYS A 36 -0.46 4.80 7.84
CA LYS A 36 -1.80 4.26 7.62
C LYS A 36 -1.69 3.03 6.73
N SER A 37 -2.61 2.11 6.92
CA SER A 37 -2.59 0.84 6.19
C SER A 37 -3.91 0.58 5.52
N VAL A 38 -3.86 -0.03 4.35
CA VAL A 38 -5.04 -0.50 3.61
C VAL A 38 -4.83 -1.98 3.31
N THR A 39 -5.82 -2.80 3.66
CA THR A 39 -5.77 -4.24 3.38
C THR A 39 -6.60 -4.53 2.15
N VAL A 40 -6.03 -5.26 1.20
CA VAL A 40 -6.71 -5.74 0.00
C VAL A 40 -6.84 -7.24 0.14
N ALA A 41 -8.05 -7.71 0.44
CA ALA A 41 -8.32 -9.12 0.75
C ALA A 41 -8.55 -9.97 -0.49
N LYS A 42 -7.94 -9.61 -1.61
CA LYS A 42 -8.08 -10.35 -2.89
C LYS A 42 -6.73 -10.47 -3.56
N ALA A 43 -6.24 -11.70 -3.67
CA ALA A 43 -4.94 -11.97 -4.28
C ALA A 43 -4.89 -11.61 -5.76
N LYS A 44 -6.04 -11.54 -6.43
CA LYS A 44 -6.12 -11.20 -7.86
C LYS A 44 -6.09 -9.71 -8.14
N THR A 45 -6.26 -8.88 -7.12
CA THR A 45 -6.24 -7.43 -7.28
C THR A 45 -4.81 -6.95 -7.47
N THR A 46 -4.58 -6.06 -8.44
CA THR A 46 -3.27 -5.49 -8.73
C THR A 46 -3.24 -3.97 -8.64
N LYS A 47 -4.34 -3.36 -8.18
CA LYS A 47 -4.49 -1.92 -8.19
C LYS A 47 -5.42 -1.49 -7.04
N LYS A 48 -5.04 -0.41 -6.38
CA LYS A 48 -5.87 0.17 -5.32
C LYS A 48 -5.70 1.69 -5.30
N ALA A 49 -6.79 2.42 -5.25
CA ALA A 49 -6.77 3.87 -5.08
C ALA A 49 -6.85 4.21 -3.60
N ILE A 50 -5.91 5.00 -3.13
CA ILE A 50 -5.90 5.54 -1.77
C ILE A 50 -6.47 6.94 -1.84
N LYS A 51 -7.58 7.17 -1.14
CA LYS A 51 -8.32 8.44 -1.19
C LYS A 51 -8.13 9.23 0.12
N LYS A 52 -8.69 10.43 0.15
CA LYS A 52 -8.66 11.30 1.34
C LYS A 52 -7.25 11.70 1.75
N LEU A 53 -6.35 11.81 0.80
CA LEU A 53 -5.03 12.32 1.04
C LEU A 53 -5.06 13.86 0.97
N LYS A 54 -4.05 14.48 1.57
CA LYS A 54 -3.88 15.93 1.43
C LYS A 54 -3.36 16.24 0.04
N ASN A 55 -3.84 17.33 -0.56
CA ASN A 55 -3.37 17.72 -1.89
C ASN A 55 -1.97 18.33 -1.80
N LYS A 56 -1.21 18.22 -2.88
CA LYS A 56 0.16 18.76 -3.00
C LYS A 56 1.08 18.28 -1.87
N LYS A 57 0.87 17.05 -1.39
CA LYS A 57 1.64 16.45 -0.31
C LYS A 57 2.38 15.23 -0.82
N THR A 58 3.62 15.05 -0.39
CA THR A 58 4.41 13.87 -0.74
C THR A 58 4.08 12.73 0.22
N TYR A 59 3.75 11.58 -0.35
CA TYR A 59 3.49 10.36 0.41
C TYR A 59 4.48 9.28 -0.02
N TYR A 60 4.83 8.44 0.93
CA TYR A 60 5.65 7.26 0.69
C TYR A 60 4.76 6.04 0.86
N VAL A 61 4.82 5.12 -0.10
CA VAL A 61 3.94 3.96 -0.17
C VAL A 61 4.77 2.70 -0.31
N ARG A 62 4.43 1.69 0.46
CA ARG A 62 5.03 0.36 0.34
C ARG A 62 3.95 -0.69 0.48
N ILE A 63 4.23 -1.89 -0.03
CA ILE A 63 3.26 -2.98 -0.06
C ILE A 63 3.93 -4.29 0.37
N ARG A 64 3.14 -5.17 0.95
CA ARG A 64 3.54 -6.54 1.23
C ARG A 64 2.34 -7.47 1.02
N THR A 65 2.63 -8.75 0.87
CA THR A 65 1.60 -9.78 0.76
C THR A 65 1.33 -10.38 2.12
N TYR A 66 0.17 -11.04 2.24
CA TYR A 66 -0.10 -11.82 3.45
C TYR A 66 -0.78 -13.12 3.07
N LYS A 67 -0.61 -14.10 3.95
CA LYS A 67 -1.29 -15.39 3.85
C LYS A 67 -1.87 -15.71 5.22
N THR A 68 -3.11 -16.17 5.26
CA THR A 68 -3.75 -16.57 6.51
C THR A 68 -3.42 -18.02 6.80
N VAL A 69 -2.79 -18.27 7.94
CA VAL A 69 -2.45 -19.61 8.42
C VAL A 69 -2.96 -19.75 9.83
N ALA A 70 -3.82 -20.75 10.07
CA ALA A 70 -4.39 -21.02 11.39
C ALA A 70 -5.06 -19.77 11.99
N ASN A 71 -5.83 -19.03 11.18
CA ASN A 71 -6.53 -17.80 11.55
C ASN A 71 -5.60 -16.63 11.90
N GLN A 72 -4.33 -16.71 11.52
CA GLN A 72 -3.38 -15.63 11.72
C GLN A 72 -2.79 -15.20 10.38
N LYS A 73 -2.61 -13.90 10.22
CA LYS A 73 -1.98 -13.36 9.01
C LYS A 73 -0.45 -13.42 9.13
N VAL A 74 0.17 -14.01 8.12
CA VAL A 74 1.62 -14.05 7.99
C VAL A 74 2.00 -13.13 6.84
N TYR A 75 2.86 -12.16 7.10
CA TYR A 75 3.22 -11.12 6.12
C TYR A 75 4.59 -11.37 5.52
N SER A 76 4.73 -11.00 4.25
CA SER A 76 6.03 -10.96 3.59
C SER A 76 6.79 -9.70 4.02
N ASP A 77 8.04 -9.58 3.55
CA ASP A 77 8.78 -8.34 3.71
C ASP A 77 8.12 -7.23 2.90
N TRP A 78 8.31 -5.99 3.33
CA TRP A 78 7.82 -4.83 2.60
C TRP A 78 8.59 -4.66 1.28
N SER A 79 7.89 -4.19 0.27
CA SER A 79 8.53 -3.74 -0.96
C SER A 79 9.33 -2.46 -0.69
N ASN A 80 10.14 -2.05 -1.66
CA ASN A 80 10.77 -0.74 -1.62
C ASN A 80 9.68 0.34 -1.61
N ALA A 81 9.91 1.39 -0.84
CA ALA A 81 8.97 2.49 -0.77
C ALA A 81 8.99 3.28 -2.09
N LYS A 82 7.81 3.66 -2.55
CA LYS A 82 7.64 4.54 -3.71
C LYS A 82 7.15 5.88 -3.23
N GLN A 83 7.64 6.92 -3.85
CA GLN A 83 7.26 8.29 -3.53
C GLN A 83 6.21 8.78 -4.52
N VAL A 84 5.19 9.46 -4.00
CA VAL A 84 4.17 10.08 -4.85
C VAL A 84 3.75 11.42 -4.23
N LYS A 85 3.65 12.43 -5.07
CA LYS A 85 3.14 13.74 -4.64
C LYS A 85 1.76 13.93 -5.20
N THR A 86 0.77 14.15 -4.34
CA THR A 86 -0.61 14.37 -4.78
C THR A 86 -0.73 15.70 -5.54
N LYS A 87 -1.72 15.78 -6.38
CA LYS A 87 -1.97 16.97 -7.19
C LYS A 87 -2.81 18.01 -6.48
#